data_5c862cbbb36b0dd00af55a67dea03af1
#
_entry.id   5c862cbbb36b0dd00af55a67dea03af1
#
_cell.length_a   1.000
_cell.length_b   1.000
_cell.length_c   1.000
_cell.angle_alpha   90.00
_cell.angle_beta   90.00
_cell.angle_gamma   90.00
#
_symmetry.space_group_name_H-M   'P 1'
#
loop_
_entity.id
_entity.type
_entity.pdbx_description
1 polymer ?
#
loop_
_entity_poly.entity_id
_entity_poly.type
_entity_poly.pdbx_seq_one_letter_code
_entity_poly.pdbx_strand_id
1 'polypeptide(L)'
;MKLAGSPSWTFRHGIAQLPHAAVYVRDAAGLQPPPDAVLPPRLGVPEHQRRDVLDQGGRAEAGAQWLRWWRGLVTDRGNGGEIIQHSFWPGDDGTIAGLGPGNQSALRQAVAAAFADGCRWRPPVPQTERACFEWHLVRDVAEEVARRHQVSPSAVRGTAVVLRVEGTWWAGFGSGATACSLACAQDPRTARDILLEAFESGLTTQR
;
A
#
# COMPACT_ATOMS: atom_id res chain seq x y z
N MET A 1 21.12 11.35 -18.40
CA MET A 1 22.25 10.66 -19.04
C MET A 1 22.11 9.18 -18.79
N LYS A 2 21.66 8.38 -19.78
CA LYS A 2 21.60 6.91 -19.64
C LYS A 2 23.00 6.39 -19.97
N LEU A 3 23.69 5.85 -18.99
CA LEU A 3 24.87 5.05 -19.23
C LEU A 3 24.44 3.74 -19.91
N ALA A 4 24.82 3.55 -21.16
CA ALA A 4 24.58 2.31 -21.88
C ALA A 4 25.28 1.16 -21.15
N GLY A 5 24.53 0.12 -20.74
CA GLY A 5 25.06 -1.09 -20.14
C GLY A 5 24.82 -1.30 -18.65
N SER A 6 24.14 -0.39 -17.94
CA SER A 6 23.77 -0.65 -16.54
C SER A 6 22.56 -1.58 -16.47
N PRO A 7 22.65 -2.71 -15.72
CA PRO A 7 21.50 -3.56 -15.45
C PRO A 7 20.43 -2.74 -14.74
N SER A 8 19.22 -2.68 -15.27
CA SER A 8 18.16 -1.84 -14.74
C SER A 8 17.09 -2.68 -14.04
N TRP A 9 17.30 -3.00 -12.76
CA TRP A 9 16.21 -3.42 -11.89
C TRP A 9 15.20 -2.28 -11.70
N THR A 10 14.01 -2.61 -11.27
CA THR A 10 12.97 -1.61 -10.99
C THR A 10 12.43 -1.79 -9.58
N PHE A 11 12.53 -0.74 -8.77
CA PHE A 11 11.87 -0.67 -7.48
C PHE A 11 11.07 0.63 -7.39
N ARG A 12 9.77 0.49 -7.17
CA ARG A 12 8.87 1.62 -6.97
C ARG A 12 8.49 1.69 -5.50
N HIS A 13 8.71 2.81 -4.88
CA HIS A 13 8.32 2.99 -3.47
C HIS A 13 7.86 4.40 -3.21
N GLY A 14 7.11 4.57 -2.15
CA GLY A 14 6.72 5.89 -1.69
C GLY A 14 5.48 5.89 -0.81
N ILE A 15 5.28 7.04 -0.16
CA ILE A 15 4.09 7.31 0.62
C ILE A 15 2.94 7.57 -0.34
N ALA A 16 1.93 6.71 -0.26
CA ALA A 16 0.82 6.74 -1.20
C ALA A 16 -0.44 7.28 -0.53
N GLN A 17 -1.01 8.34 -1.09
CA GLN A 17 -2.18 9.00 -0.53
C GLN A 17 -3.42 8.09 -0.50
N LEU A 18 -3.69 7.35 -1.56
CA LEU A 18 -4.87 6.48 -1.63
C LEU A 18 -4.84 5.32 -0.64
N PRO A 19 -3.75 4.54 -0.50
CA PRO A 19 -3.63 3.57 0.58
C PRO A 19 -3.81 4.18 1.97
N HIS A 20 -3.29 5.38 2.23
CA HIS A 20 -3.51 6.08 3.49
C HIS A 20 -4.99 6.40 3.71
N ALA A 21 -5.66 6.96 2.70
CA ALA A 21 -7.09 7.28 2.76
C ALA A 21 -7.92 6.01 2.97
N ALA A 22 -7.54 4.87 2.35
CA ALA A 22 -8.23 3.60 2.56
C ALA A 22 -8.12 3.12 4.01
N VAL A 23 -6.93 3.22 4.62
CA VAL A 23 -6.75 2.88 6.05
C VAL A 23 -7.54 3.83 6.94
N TYR A 24 -7.55 5.12 6.62
CA TYR A 24 -8.36 6.11 7.33
C TYR A 24 -9.86 5.78 7.28
N VAL A 25 -10.39 5.44 6.10
CA VAL A 25 -11.80 5.04 5.94
C VAL A 25 -12.15 3.85 6.83
N ARG A 26 -11.29 2.81 6.87
CA ARG A 26 -11.47 1.67 7.76
C ARG A 26 -11.67 2.10 9.22
N ASP A 27 -10.79 2.97 9.70
CA ASP A 27 -10.76 3.33 11.10
C ASP A 27 -11.82 4.37 11.46
N ALA A 28 -12.06 5.36 10.59
CA ALA A 28 -13.07 6.39 10.80
C ALA A 28 -14.49 5.83 10.77
N ALA A 29 -14.78 4.89 9.87
CA ALA A 29 -16.09 4.23 9.77
C ALA A 29 -16.20 2.99 10.69
N GLY A 30 -15.18 2.67 11.48
CA GLY A 30 -15.19 1.53 12.40
C GLY A 30 -15.35 0.19 11.72
N LEU A 31 -14.81 0.02 10.49
CA LEU A 31 -14.94 -1.22 9.74
C LEU A 31 -14.24 -2.38 10.47
N GLN A 32 -14.82 -3.57 10.33
CA GLN A 32 -14.34 -4.79 10.97
C GLN A 32 -13.90 -5.81 9.92
N PRO A 33 -12.74 -5.63 9.28
CA PRO A 33 -12.20 -6.62 8.36
C PRO A 33 -11.93 -7.93 9.10
N PRO A 34 -12.10 -9.08 8.45
CA PRO A 34 -11.69 -10.35 9.03
C PRO A 34 -10.18 -10.33 9.32
N PRO A 35 -9.72 -11.07 10.36
CA PRO A 35 -8.30 -11.18 10.68
C PRO A 35 -7.48 -11.61 9.47
N ASP A 36 -6.41 -10.88 9.18
CA ASP A 36 -5.53 -11.14 8.05
C ASP A 36 -4.13 -10.57 8.33
N ALA A 37 -3.08 -11.28 7.90
CA ALA A 37 -1.69 -10.88 8.11
C ALA A 37 -1.33 -9.57 7.39
N VAL A 38 -2.07 -9.20 6.34
CA VAL A 38 -1.81 -7.98 5.57
C VAL A 38 -2.52 -6.74 6.12
N LEU A 39 -3.21 -6.84 7.25
CA LEU A 39 -3.91 -5.70 7.85
C LEU A 39 -2.89 -4.72 8.43
N PRO A 40 -2.89 -3.45 7.98
CA PRO A 40 -2.08 -2.41 8.60
C PRO A 40 -2.59 -2.08 10.01
N PRO A 41 -1.72 -1.58 10.89
CA PRO A 41 -2.11 -1.07 12.20
C PRO A 41 -3.22 -0.01 12.09
N ARG A 42 -3.95 0.20 13.17
CA ARG A 42 -4.96 1.26 13.21
C ARG A 42 -4.28 2.63 13.25
N LEU A 43 -4.90 3.58 12.55
CA LEU A 43 -4.58 4.99 12.73
C LEU A 43 -5.30 5.48 14.00
N GLY A 44 -4.67 6.24 14.82
CA GLY A 44 -5.33 6.87 15.97
C GLY A 44 -6.32 7.95 15.55
N VAL A 45 -7.36 7.60 14.78
CA VAL A 45 -8.37 8.55 14.30
C VAL A 45 -9.14 9.10 15.50
N PRO A 46 -9.13 10.43 15.73
CA PRO A 46 -9.83 11.05 16.83
C PRO A 46 -11.33 10.77 16.80
N GLU A 47 -11.96 10.69 17.98
CA GLU A 47 -13.38 10.34 18.09
C GLU A 47 -14.30 11.27 17.29
N HIS A 48 -14.04 12.59 17.31
CA HIS A 48 -14.82 13.57 16.55
C HIS A 48 -14.73 13.41 15.02
N GLN A 49 -13.75 12.65 14.52
CA GLN A 49 -13.59 12.33 13.10
C GLN A 49 -14.21 10.97 12.75
N ARG A 50 -14.70 10.22 13.72
CA ARG A 50 -15.39 8.96 13.45
C ARG A 50 -16.72 9.21 12.74
N ARG A 51 -17.10 8.26 11.90
CA ARG A 51 -18.30 8.31 11.07
C ARG A 51 -19.18 7.10 11.38
N ASP A 52 -20.23 7.31 12.13
CA ASP A 52 -21.19 6.25 12.50
C ASP A 52 -22.28 6.13 11.40
N VAL A 53 -21.88 5.61 10.25
CA VAL A 53 -22.74 5.51 9.06
C VAL A 53 -23.23 4.08 8.78
N LEU A 54 -22.75 3.10 9.55
CA LEU A 54 -23.09 1.69 9.38
C LEU A 54 -23.45 1.06 10.72
N ASP A 55 -24.42 0.18 10.72
CA ASP A 55 -24.70 -0.72 11.84
C ASP A 55 -23.62 -1.80 11.99
N GLN A 56 -23.74 -2.65 12.99
CA GLN A 56 -22.74 -3.71 13.27
C GLN A 56 -22.59 -4.68 12.08
N GLY A 57 -23.68 -5.10 11.44
CA GLY A 57 -23.66 -5.99 10.28
C GLY A 57 -22.99 -5.32 9.08
N GLY A 58 -23.36 -4.09 8.82
CA GLY A 58 -22.76 -3.28 7.75
C GLY A 58 -21.27 -3.03 7.94
N ARG A 59 -20.78 -2.85 9.18
CA ARG A 59 -19.34 -2.72 9.47
C ARG A 59 -18.56 -3.98 9.18
N ALA A 60 -19.12 -5.15 9.46
CA ALA A 60 -18.49 -6.44 9.15
C ALA A 60 -18.46 -6.69 7.63
N GLU A 61 -19.59 -6.46 6.94
CA GLU A 61 -19.67 -6.57 5.49
C GLU A 61 -18.71 -5.62 4.78
N ALA A 62 -18.76 -4.34 5.12
CA ALA A 62 -17.86 -3.31 4.58
C ALA A 62 -16.38 -3.63 4.92
N GLY A 63 -16.09 -4.24 6.07
CA GLY A 63 -14.77 -4.68 6.46
C GLY A 63 -14.21 -5.75 5.53
N ALA A 64 -15.01 -6.75 5.17
CA ALA A 64 -14.62 -7.77 4.21
C ALA A 64 -14.44 -7.21 2.78
N GLN A 65 -15.28 -6.27 2.37
CA GLN A 65 -15.15 -5.55 1.11
C GLN A 65 -13.89 -4.68 1.10
N TRP A 66 -13.60 -3.98 2.21
CA TRP A 66 -12.42 -3.14 2.39
C TRP A 66 -11.12 -3.95 2.26
N LEU A 67 -11.04 -5.16 2.84
CA LEU A 67 -9.85 -6.01 2.75
C LEU A 67 -9.52 -6.37 1.30
N ARG A 68 -10.53 -6.67 0.48
CA ARG A 68 -10.34 -6.92 -0.96
C ARG A 68 -9.85 -5.66 -1.69
N TRP A 69 -10.46 -4.51 -1.40
CA TRP A 69 -10.03 -3.22 -1.95
C TRP A 69 -8.59 -2.88 -1.55
N TRP A 70 -8.27 -3.04 -0.26
CA TRP A 70 -6.92 -2.82 0.27
C TRP A 70 -5.88 -3.67 -0.46
N ARG A 71 -6.13 -4.95 -0.61
CA ARG A 71 -5.25 -5.85 -1.37
C ARG A 71 -5.06 -5.38 -2.80
N GLY A 72 -6.13 -5.04 -3.51
CA GLY A 72 -6.06 -4.47 -4.87
C GLY A 72 -5.21 -3.21 -4.94
N LEU A 73 -5.40 -2.25 -4.03
CA LEU A 73 -4.63 -1.00 -4.00
C LEU A 73 -3.12 -1.21 -3.86
N VAL A 74 -2.70 -2.24 -3.14
CA VAL A 74 -1.28 -2.55 -2.96
C VAL A 74 -0.72 -3.33 -4.15
N THR A 75 -1.45 -4.34 -4.65
CA THR A 75 -0.99 -5.21 -5.76
C THR A 75 -1.01 -4.51 -7.11
N ASP A 76 -1.98 -3.67 -7.41
CA ASP A 76 -2.06 -2.94 -8.68
C ASP A 76 -0.87 -2.00 -8.88
N ARG A 77 -0.33 -1.44 -7.80
CA ARG A 77 0.93 -0.70 -7.85
C ARG A 77 2.12 -1.58 -8.22
N GLY A 78 2.15 -2.84 -7.75
CA GLY A 78 3.16 -3.83 -8.10
C GLY A 78 3.16 -4.17 -9.58
N ASN A 79 2.00 -4.23 -10.20
CA ASN A 79 1.81 -4.59 -11.61
C ASN A 79 2.05 -3.44 -12.61
N GLY A 80 2.60 -2.31 -12.15
CA GLY A 80 2.95 -1.19 -13.03
C GLY A 80 1.78 -0.30 -13.41
N GLY A 81 0.62 -0.47 -12.78
CA GLY A 81 -0.51 0.45 -12.94
C GLY A 81 -0.06 1.85 -12.50
N GLU A 82 0.08 2.76 -13.46
CA GLU A 82 0.06 4.19 -13.14
C GLU A 82 -1.31 4.45 -12.54
N ILE A 83 -1.38 4.50 -11.21
CA ILE A 83 -2.52 5.13 -10.57
C ILE A 83 -2.39 6.60 -10.94
N ILE A 84 -3.06 6.95 -12.02
CA ILE A 84 -3.14 8.31 -12.53
C ILE A 84 -3.62 9.16 -11.37
N GLN A 85 -2.77 10.08 -10.91
CA GLN A 85 -3.04 10.96 -9.76
C GLN A 85 -4.31 11.80 -9.92
N HIS A 86 -4.88 11.81 -11.11
CA HIS A 86 -6.07 12.59 -11.47
C HIS A 86 -7.43 11.90 -11.27
N SER A 87 -7.46 10.61 -10.90
CA SER A 87 -8.70 9.84 -10.74
C SER A 87 -9.06 9.54 -9.27
N PHE A 88 -8.53 10.31 -8.32
CA PHE A 88 -8.72 10.04 -6.89
C PHE A 88 -10.00 10.64 -6.30
N TRP A 89 -10.62 11.52 -7.03
CA TRP A 89 -11.89 12.08 -6.56
C TRP A 89 -12.99 11.11 -6.93
N PRO A 90 -14.00 10.86 -6.06
CA PRO A 90 -15.22 10.20 -6.52
C PRO A 90 -15.67 10.97 -7.76
N GLY A 91 -15.64 10.32 -8.92
CA GLY A 91 -16.22 10.91 -10.11
C GLY A 91 -17.69 11.25 -9.82
N ASP A 92 -18.30 12.13 -10.59
CA ASP A 92 -19.72 12.47 -10.46
C ASP A 92 -20.62 11.22 -10.51
N ASP A 93 -20.10 10.10 -11.00
CA ASP A 93 -20.72 8.77 -11.02
C ASP A 93 -20.47 7.90 -9.77
N GLY A 94 -19.76 8.43 -8.75
CA GLY A 94 -19.41 7.71 -7.52
C GLY A 94 -18.39 6.60 -7.71
N THR A 95 -17.65 6.55 -8.82
CA THR A 95 -16.57 5.59 -9.02
C THR A 95 -15.39 5.94 -8.12
N ILE A 96 -14.90 4.96 -7.39
CA ILE A 96 -13.72 5.07 -6.53
C ILE A 96 -12.65 4.19 -7.13
N ALA A 97 -11.45 4.74 -7.31
CA ALA A 97 -10.32 4.00 -7.87
C ALA A 97 -10.10 2.66 -7.13
N GLY A 98 -10.07 1.56 -7.87
CA GLY A 98 -9.94 0.20 -7.34
C GLY A 98 -11.21 -0.39 -6.73
N LEU A 99 -12.32 0.34 -6.66
CA LEU A 99 -13.64 -0.18 -6.32
C LEU A 99 -14.40 -0.44 -7.62
N GLY A 100 -14.36 -1.68 -8.11
CA GLY A 100 -15.10 -2.09 -9.30
C GLY A 100 -16.62 -1.85 -9.20
N PRO A 101 -17.35 -1.85 -10.33
CA PRO A 101 -18.80 -1.81 -10.33
C PRO A 101 -19.31 -3.11 -9.70
N GLY A 102 -19.96 -3.06 -8.57
CA GLY A 102 -20.51 -4.25 -7.91
C GLY A 102 -21.25 -3.90 -6.64
N ASN A 103 -21.85 -4.92 -6.03
CA ASN A 103 -22.67 -4.82 -4.84
C ASN A 103 -21.80 -4.57 -3.57
N GLN A 104 -21.14 -3.42 -3.52
CA GLN A 104 -20.30 -2.98 -2.40
C GLN A 104 -20.93 -1.77 -1.70
N SER A 105 -22.25 -1.80 -1.52
CA SER A 105 -23.04 -0.67 -0.99
C SER A 105 -22.54 -0.19 0.38
N ALA A 106 -22.22 -1.11 1.30
CA ALA A 106 -21.74 -0.79 2.63
C ALA A 106 -20.35 -0.10 2.61
N LEU A 107 -19.40 -0.62 1.82
CA LEU A 107 -18.10 0.03 1.67
C LEU A 107 -18.22 1.40 0.98
N ARG A 108 -19.06 1.52 -0.06
CA ARG A 108 -19.30 2.80 -0.75
C ARG A 108 -19.85 3.86 0.20
N GLN A 109 -20.76 3.49 1.09
CA GLN A 109 -21.28 4.38 2.11
C GLN A 109 -20.18 4.86 3.07
N ALA A 110 -19.32 3.97 3.55
CA ALA A 110 -18.19 4.32 4.40
C ALA A 110 -17.19 5.23 3.69
N VAL A 111 -16.87 4.94 2.43
CA VAL A 111 -15.96 5.75 1.61
C VAL A 111 -16.56 7.13 1.35
N ALA A 112 -17.82 7.24 0.96
CA ALA A 112 -18.48 8.53 0.74
C ALA A 112 -18.43 9.42 2.00
N ALA A 113 -18.55 8.82 3.19
CA ALA A 113 -18.53 9.53 4.46
C ALA A 113 -17.16 9.97 4.95
N ALA A 114 -16.08 9.25 4.61
CA ALA A 114 -14.78 9.44 5.26
C ALA A 114 -13.60 9.67 4.30
N PHE A 115 -13.72 9.38 3.00
CA PHE A 115 -12.60 9.38 2.07
C PHE A 115 -11.96 10.77 1.89
N ALA A 116 -12.78 11.80 1.76
CA ALA A 116 -12.28 13.17 1.60
C ALA A 116 -11.47 13.65 2.83
N ASP A 117 -11.89 13.24 4.02
CA ASP A 117 -11.15 13.50 5.26
C ASP A 117 -9.85 12.69 5.29
N GLY A 118 -9.89 11.42 4.86
CA GLY A 118 -8.70 10.57 4.72
C GLY A 118 -7.65 11.14 3.77
N CYS A 119 -8.06 11.74 2.67
CA CYS A 119 -7.15 12.42 1.75
C CYS A 119 -6.48 13.66 2.37
N ARG A 120 -7.16 14.34 3.29
CA ARG A 120 -6.65 15.52 4.00
C ARG A 120 -5.91 15.17 5.28
N TRP A 121 -6.17 14.00 5.82
CA TRP A 121 -5.60 13.58 7.09
C TRP A 121 -4.08 13.54 7.05
N ARG A 122 -3.47 14.06 8.09
CA ARG A 122 -2.02 14.01 8.28
C ARG A 122 -1.73 13.27 9.58
N PRO A 123 -1.05 12.13 9.49
CA PRO A 123 -0.69 11.38 10.69
C PRO A 123 0.23 12.21 11.58
N PRO A 124 0.18 12.01 12.90
CA PRO A 124 1.07 12.69 13.86
C PRO A 124 2.53 12.21 13.78
N VAL A 125 2.85 11.37 12.80
CA VAL A 125 4.21 10.89 12.55
C VAL A 125 5.04 11.99 11.89
N PRO A 126 6.25 12.30 12.40
CA PRO A 126 7.11 13.34 11.84
C PRO A 126 7.31 13.17 10.33
N GLN A 127 7.18 14.27 9.61
CA GLN A 127 7.51 14.30 8.19
C GLN A 127 9.04 14.40 8.07
N THR A 128 9.72 13.26 8.06
CA THR A 128 11.14 13.24 7.77
C THR A 128 11.33 13.34 6.25
N GLU A 129 12.20 14.24 5.80
CA GLU A 129 12.64 14.34 4.41
C GLU A 129 13.50 13.14 3.97
N ARG A 130 13.78 12.20 4.89
CA ARG A 130 14.54 10.99 4.57
C ARG A 130 13.81 10.14 3.55
N ALA A 131 14.56 9.66 2.58
CA ALA A 131 14.08 8.63 1.66
C ALA A 131 13.50 7.45 2.45
N CYS A 132 12.38 6.87 1.97
CA CYS A 132 11.78 5.72 2.63
C CYS A 132 12.75 4.53 2.66
N PHE A 133 13.46 4.27 1.56
CA PHE A 133 14.49 3.23 1.46
C PHE A 133 15.81 3.84 1.01
N GLU A 134 16.92 3.42 1.60
CA GLU A 134 18.24 3.85 1.17
C GLU A 134 18.62 3.22 -0.17
N TRP A 135 19.04 4.05 -1.13
CA TRP A 135 19.33 3.63 -2.49
C TRP A 135 20.34 2.50 -2.59
N HIS A 136 21.43 2.57 -1.84
CA HIS A 136 22.45 1.54 -1.88
C HIS A 136 21.93 0.19 -1.36
N LEU A 137 21.08 0.18 -0.33
CA LEU A 137 20.43 -1.03 0.15
C LEU A 137 19.54 -1.67 -0.92
N VAL A 138 18.74 -0.84 -1.61
CA VAL A 138 17.85 -1.30 -2.71
C VAL A 138 18.67 -1.96 -3.81
N ARG A 139 19.76 -1.29 -4.25
CA ARG A 139 20.67 -1.83 -5.27
C ARG A 139 21.30 -3.16 -4.83
N ASP A 140 21.86 -3.19 -3.65
CA ASP A 140 22.61 -4.35 -3.16
C ASP A 140 21.69 -5.59 -3.03
N VAL A 141 20.45 -5.40 -2.57
CA VAL A 141 19.45 -6.47 -2.49
C VAL A 141 18.98 -6.90 -3.89
N ALA A 142 18.74 -5.97 -4.81
CA ALA A 142 18.35 -6.31 -6.17
C ALA A 142 19.43 -7.13 -6.91
N GLU A 143 20.71 -6.74 -6.76
CA GLU A 143 21.85 -7.47 -7.33
C GLU A 143 22.03 -8.85 -6.68
N GLU A 144 21.81 -8.97 -5.38
CA GLU A 144 21.83 -10.24 -4.65
C GLU A 144 20.75 -11.20 -5.17
N VAL A 145 19.50 -10.71 -5.32
CA VAL A 145 18.37 -11.51 -5.82
C VAL A 145 18.65 -11.97 -7.27
N ALA A 146 19.12 -11.06 -8.14
CA ALA A 146 19.47 -11.41 -9.51
C ALA A 146 20.52 -12.52 -9.58
N ARG A 147 21.57 -12.44 -8.76
CA ARG A 147 22.64 -13.43 -8.68
C ARG A 147 22.16 -14.76 -8.10
N ARG A 148 21.36 -14.73 -7.02
CA ARG A 148 20.81 -15.93 -6.36
C ARG A 148 19.92 -16.75 -7.30
N HIS A 149 19.10 -16.06 -8.08
CA HIS A 149 18.16 -16.69 -9.02
C HIS A 149 18.70 -16.84 -10.44
N GLN A 150 19.95 -16.40 -10.70
CA GLN A 150 20.61 -16.48 -12.01
C GLN A 150 19.81 -15.80 -13.13
N VAL A 151 19.16 -14.67 -12.81
CA VAL A 151 18.37 -13.89 -13.77
C VAL A 151 19.06 -12.58 -14.11
N SER A 152 18.65 -11.98 -15.26
CA SER A 152 19.09 -10.63 -15.58
C SER A 152 18.59 -9.65 -14.51
N PRO A 153 19.40 -8.67 -14.05
CA PRO A 153 18.92 -7.63 -13.16
C PRO A 153 17.66 -6.90 -13.66
N SER A 154 17.46 -6.79 -14.96
CA SER A 154 16.24 -6.19 -15.54
C SER A 154 14.95 -6.99 -15.29
N ALA A 155 15.09 -8.25 -14.88
CA ALA A 155 13.96 -9.08 -14.48
C ALA A 155 13.55 -8.82 -13.01
N VAL A 156 14.42 -8.19 -12.20
CA VAL A 156 14.15 -7.93 -10.78
C VAL A 156 13.26 -6.69 -10.65
N ARG A 157 12.05 -6.90 -10.16
CA ARG A 157 11.05 -5.84 -9.99
C ARG A 157 10.36 -5.96 -8.64
N GLY A 158 10.09 -4.83 -8.01
CA GLY A 158 9.35 -4.79 -6.76
C GLY A 158 8.69 -3.44 -6.52
N THR A 159 7.73 -3.44 -5.61
CA THR A 159 7.02 -2.23 -5.19
C THR A 159 6.78 -2.26 -3.68
N ALA A 160 6.96 -1.13 -3.02
CA ALA A 160 6.59 -0.96 -1.62
C ALA A 160 5.68 0.25 -1.42
N VAL A 161 4.51 0.01 -0.85
CA VAL A 161 3.61 1.05 -0.37
C VAL A 161 4.01 1.41 1.06
N VAL A 162 4.46 2.64 1.28
CA VAL A 162 4.86 3.11 2.60
C VAL A 162 3.71 3.86 3.26
N LEU A 163 3.35 3.44 4.46
CA LEU A 163 2.32 4.06 5.28
C LEU A 163 2.95 4.83 6.45
N ARG A 164 2.39 5.99 6.75
CA ARG A 164 2.70 6.76 7.96
C ARG A 164 1.81 6.28 9.11
N VAL A 165 2.05 5.06 9.56
CA VAL A 165 1.40 4.47 10.72
C VAL A 165 2.40 4.32 11.86
N GLU A 166 1.91 4.32 13.10
CA GLU A 166 2.75 4.11 14.27
C GLU A 166 3.25 2.66 14.36
N GLY A 167 4.43 2.50 14.96
CA GLY A 167 5.04 1.20 15.21
C GLY A 167 5.69 0.57 13.98
N THR A 168 6.06 -0.69 14.14
CA THR A 168 6.72 -1.51 13.13
C THR A 168 5.72 -2.53 12.57
N TRP A 169 5.43 -2.42 11.29
CA TRP A 169 4.56 -3.34 10.57
C TRP A 169 4.96 -3.41 9.10
N TRP A 170 4.94 -4.60 8.54
CA TRP A 170 5.01 -4.80 7.10
C TRP A 170 4.34 -6.11 6.70
N ALA A 171 3.95 -6.22 5.43
CA ALA A 171 3.33 -7.41 4.85
C ALA A 171 3.67 -7.54 3.36
N GLY A 172 3.87 -8.80 2.92
CA GLY A 172 3.95 -9.16 1.52
C GLY A 172 2.56 -9.44 0.94
N PHE A 173 2.35 -9.06 -0.32
CA PHE A 173 1.10 -9.27 -1.06
C PHE A 173 1.29 -10.20 -2.26
N GLY A 174 2.52 -10.69 -2.46
CA GLY A 174 2.91 -11.45 -3.64
C GLY A 174 3.11 -10.55 -4.88
N SER A 175 3.48 -11.16 -5.99
CA SER A 175 3.66 -10.47 -7.28
C SER A 175 4.55 -9.22 -7.23
N GLY A 176 5.52 -9.22 -6.33
CA GLY A 176 6.44 -8.10 -6.16
C GLY A 176 5.90 -6.93 -5.34
N ALA A 177 4.75 -7.07 -4.70
CA ALA A 177 4.12 -6.00 -3.93
C ALA A 177 4.27 -6.22 -2.43
N THR A 178 4.65 -5.15 -1.72
CA THR A 178 4.72 -5.10 -0.25
C THR A 178 4.10 -3.81 0.27
N ALA A 179 3.71 -3.81 1.53
CA ALA A 179 3.35 -2.59 2.24
C ALA A 179 4.02 -2.57 3.61
N CYS A 180 4.40 -1.40 4.09
CA CYS A 180 5.09 -1.27 5.37
C CYS A 180 4.84 0.08 6.04
N SER A 181 5.10 0.15 7.35
CA SER A 181 5.21 1.43 8.07
C SER A 181 6.49 2.17 7.66
N LEU A 182 6.48 3.49 7.79
CA LEU A 182 7.67 4.31 7.53
C LEU A 182 8.85 3.89 8.42
N ALA A 183 8.59 3.51 9.67
CA ALA A 183 9.61 3.01 10.60
C ALA A 183 10.31 1.76 10.05
N CYS A 184 9.57 0.81 9.48
CA CYS A 184 10.16 -0.38 8.86
C CYS A 184 10.97 -0.06 7.61
N ALA A 185 10.51 0.88 6.78
CA ALA A 185 11.24 1.28 5.57
C ALA A 185 12.57 2.01 5.88
N GLN A 186 12.68 2.63 7.05
CA GLN A 186 13.86 3.36 7.51
C GLN A 186 14.79 2.54 8.41
N ASP A 187 14.35 1.38 8.90
CA ASP A 187 15.21 0.44 9.62
C ASP A 187 15.94 -0.48 8.63
N PRO A 188 17.28 -0.43 8.54
CA PRO A 188 18.03 -1.17 7.50
C PRO A 188 17.79 -2.67 7.48
N ARG A 189 17.55 -3.29 8.65
CA ARG A 189 17.29 -4.75 8.74
C ARG A 189 15.92 -5.08 8.17
N THR A 190 14.88 -4.43 8.67
CA THR A 190 13.52 -4.66 8.22
C THR A 190 13.34 -4.25 6.76
N ALA A 191 13.96 -3.13 6.35
CA ALA A 191 13.94 -2.69 4.96
C ALA A 191 14.53 -3.74 4.01
N ARG A 192 15.63 -4.41 4.43
CA ARG A 192 16.20 -5.52 3.66
C ARG A 192 15.23 -6.69 3.49
N ASP A 193 14.54 -7.09 4.55
CA ASP A 193 13.56 -8.19 4.50
C ASP A 193 12.40 -7.84 3.58
N ILE A 194 11.89 -6.60 3.64
CA ILE A 194 10.85 -6.08 2.74
C ILE A 194 11.30 -6.11 1.28
N LEU A 195 12.54 -5.68 1.02
CA LEU A 195 13.10 -5.66 -0.33
C LEU A 195 13.29 -7.07 -0.89
N LEU A 196 13.78 -8.01 -0.07
CA LEU A 196 13.91 -9.42 -0.46
C LEU A 196 12.54 -10.00 -0.85
N GLU A 197 11.53 -9.85 0.01
CA GLU A 197 10.16 -10.31 -0.27
C GLU A 197 9.62 -9.70 -1.56
N ALA A 198 9.77 -8.36 -1.75
CA ALA A 198 9.29 -7.68 -2.94
C ALA A 198 9.96 -8.21 -4.20
N PHE A 199 11.28 -8.37 -4.20
CA PHE A 199 12.00 -8.80 -5.40
C PHE A 199 11.82 -10.29 -5.69
N GLU A 200 11.85 -11.16 -4.68
CA GLU A 200 11.69 -12.61 -4.87
C GLU A 200 10.28 -12.97 -5.32
N SER A 201 9.24 -12.38 -4.70
CA SER A 201 7.86 -12.60 -5.11
C SER A 201 7.56 -11.99 -6.49
N GLY A 202 8.28 -10.93 -6.89
CA GLY A 202 8.18 -10.34 -8.23
C GLY A 202 8.74 -11.22 -9.35
N LEU A 203 9.73 -12.07 -9.06
CA LEU A 203 10.29 -13.02 -10.02
C LEU A 203 9.35 -14.18 -10.33
N THR A 204 8.61 -14.67 -9.35
CA THR A 204 7.70 -15.83 -9.52
C THR A 204 6.52 -15.54 -10.43
N THR A 205 6.15 -14.28 -10.61
CA THR A 205 5.01 -13.87 -11.45
C THR A 205 5.36 -13.82 -12.96
N GLN A 206 6.64 -13.95 -13.31
CA GLN A 206 7.11 -13.85 -14.70
C GLN A 206 7.32 -15.22 -15.39
N ARG A 207 7.03 -16.33 -14.69
CA ARG A 207 7.07 -17.71 -15.21
C ARG A 207 5.66 -18.16 -15.61
#